data_46961fd66eacdaf3ee540f4ac5736f38
#
_entry.id   46961fd66eacdaf3ee540f4ac5736f38
#
_cell.length_a   1.000
_cell.length_b   1.000
_cell.length_c   1.000
_cell.angle_alpha   90.00
_cell.angle_beta   90.00
_cell.angle_gamma   90.00
#
_symmetry.space_group_name_H-M   'P 1'
#
loop_
_entity.id
_entity.type
_entity.pdbx_description
1 polymer ?
#
loop_
_entity_poly.entity_id
_entity_poly.type
_entity_poly.pdbx_seq_one_letter_code
_entity_poly.pdbx_strand_id
1 'polypeptide(L)'
;LTQIRIVTGKSSDEMKIFSQQANEAAKALGRSTTEYTDASLIFFQQGKTAEEVKALTEATLVGANVTGMQAAETAELLTAVMNGYQLEASKAMEVTDKLAAVGAATGSDFEEMATAMSKVASQAANAGVSIDQLGGMISTVSTVTREAPEVIGTSFKTILGRLADLRVGKEAE
;
A
#
# COMPACT_ATOMS: atom_id res chain seq x y z
N LEU A 1 13.29 -15.03 9.82
CA LEU A 1 12.66 -15.51 11.07
C LEU A 1 13.34 -14.96 12.33
N THR A 2 14.68 -14.99 12.42
CA THR A 2 15.42 -14.45 13.59
C THR A 2 15.10 -12.97 13.84
N GLN A 3 15.04 -12.16 12.80
CA GLN A 3 14.71 -10.73 12.92
C GLN A 3 13.27 -10.51 13.41
N ILE A 4 12.30 -11.29 12.91
CA ILE A 4 10.92 -11.22 13.40
C ILE A 4 10.85 -11.55 14.89
N ARG A 5 11.59 -12.57 15.34
CA ARG A 5 11.68 -12.92 16.76
C ARG A 5 12.23 -11.78 17.63
N ILE A 6 13.26 -11.10 17.14
CA ILE A 6 13.86 -9.96 17.84
C ILE A 6 12.87 -8.80 17.94
N VAL A 7 12.18 -8.46 16.84
CA VAL A 7 11.23 -7.35 16.80
C VAL A 7 9.98 -7.63 17.63
N THR A 8 9.48 -8.87 17.63
CA THR A 8 8.21 -9.23 18.28
C THR A 8 8.36 -9.76 19.68
N GLY A 9 9.57 -10.17 20.10
CA GLY A 9 9.80 -10.84 21.37
C GLY A 9 9.19 -12.25 21.50
N LYS A 10 8.69 -12.83 20.38
CA LYS A 10 8.03 -14.12 20.37
C LYS A 10 8.93 -15.27 20.77
N SER A 11 8.36 -16.23 21.47
CA SER A 11 9.01 -17.49 21.86
C SER A 11 9.37 -18.38 20.66
N SER A 12 10.24 -19.35 20.85
CA SER A 12 10.62 -20.31 19.80
C SER A 12 9.42 -21.10 19.26
N ASP A 13 8.46 -21.44 20.14
CA ASP A 13 7.27 -22.20 19.74
C ASP A 13 6.28 -21.35 18.94
N GLU A 14 6.06 -20.09 19.32
CA GLU A 14 5.27 -19.14 18.53
C GLU A 14 5.91 -18.90 17.15
N MET A 15 7.24 -18.84 17.07
CA MET A 15 7.95 -18.71 15.80
C MET A 15 7.83 -19.95 14.91
N LYS A 16 7.72 -21.15 15.47
CA LYS A 16 7.42 -22.37 14.69
C LYS A 16 6.03 -22.31 14.08
N ILE A 17 5.03 -21.90 14.89
CA ILE A 17 3.64 -21.73 14.41
C ILE A 17 3.61 -20.69 13.29
N PHE A 18 4.22 -19.52 13.51
CA PHE A 18 4.31 -18.49 12.49
C PHE A 18 4.98 -18.99 11.20
N SER A 19 6.09 -19.74 11.31
CA SER A 19 6.79 -20.30 10.15
C SER A 19 5.93 -21.29 9.35
N GLN A 20 5.13 -22.10 10.01
CA GLN A 20 4.19 -23.01 9.36
C GLN A 20 3.10 -22.24 8.62
N GLN A 21 2.47 -21.28 9.29
CA GLN A 21 1.44 -20.41 8.69
C GLN A 21 1.99 -19.61 7.50
N ALA A 22 3.19 -19.06 7.64
CA ALA A 22 3.87 -18.34 6.57
C ALA A 22 4.15 -19.23 5.34
N ASN A 23 4.55 -20.48 5.58
CA ASN A 23 4.79 -21.44 4.49
C ASN A 23 3.49 -21.85 3.78
N GLU A 24 2.41 -22.08 4.52
CA GLU A 24 1.11 -22.40 3.95
C GLU A 24 0.53 -21.25 3.13
N ALA A 25 0.56 -20.04 3.69
CA ALA A 25 0.09 -18.83 3.00
C ALA A 25 0.93 -18.50 1.76
N ALA A 26 2.25 -18.57 1.85
CA ALA A 26 3.14 -18.37 0.72
C ALA A 26 2.88 -19.36 -0.42
N LYS A 27 2.70 -20.65 -0.11
CA LYS A 27 2.35 -21.67 -1.09
C LYS A 27 1.00 -21.41 -1.76
N ALA A 28 0.00 -21.01 -1.00
CA ALA A 28 -1.32 -20.68 -1.54
C ALA A 28 -1.27 -19.51 -2.51
N LEU A 29 -0.35 -18.58 -2.31
CA LEU A 29 -0.15 -17.41 -3.17
C LEU A 29 0.90 -17.62 -4.27
N GLY A 30 1.49 -18.81 -4.37
CA GLY A 30 2.52 -19.13 -5.36
C GLY A 30 3.86 -18.41 -5.11
N ARG A 31 4.12 -18.01 -3.86
CA ARG A 31 5.33 -17.29 -3.44
C ARG A 31 6.20 -18.13 -2.49
N SER A 32 7.44 -17.68 -2.30
CA SER A 32 8.35 -18.30 -1.36
C SER A 32 8.03 -17.90 0.10
N THR A 33 8.33 -18.78 1.05
CA THR A 33 8.23 -18.47 2.48
C THR A 33 9.15 -17.30 2.87
N THR A 34 10.26 -17.13 2.17
CA THR A 34 11.19 -16.01 2.39
C THR A 34 10.52 -14.67 2.06
N GLU A 35 9.90 -14.55 0.89
CA GLU A 35 9.16 -13.33 0.51
C GLU A 35 8.02 -13.00 1.50
N TYR A 36 7.29 -14.03 1.95
CA TYR A 36 6.26 -13.85 2.97
C TYR A 36 6.84 -13.32 4.28
N THR A 37 7.95 -13.92 4.75
CA THR A 37 8.58 -13.50 6.01
C THR A 37 9.23 -12.12 5.92
N ASP A 38 9.79 -11.76 4.78
CA ASP A 38 10.41 -10.44 4.57
C ASP A 38 9.35 -9.34 4.53
N ALA A 39 8.25 -9.54 3.82
CA ALA A 39 7.12 -8.62 3.85
C ALA A 39 6.49 -8.52 5.26
N SER A 40 6.32 -9.65 5.95
CA SER A 40 5.81 -9.66 7.33
C SER A 40 6.69 -8.89 8.30
N LEU A 41 8.03 -8.95 8.12
CA LEU A 41 8.97 -8.22 8.96
C LEU A 41 8.74 -6.71 8.90
N ILE A 42 8.47 -6.15 7.72
CA ILE A 42 8.18 -4.74 7.53
C ILE A 42 7.00 -4.31 8.40
N PHE A 43 5.92 -5.09 8.39
CA PHE A 43 4.72 -4.77 9.17
C PHE A 43 4.91 -4.98 10.67
N PHE A 44 5.66 -6.00 11.09
CA PHE A 44 6.03 -6.16 12.50
C PHE A 44 6.90 -5.00 13.00
N GLN A 45 7.81 -4.48 12.19
CA GLN A 45 8.61 -3.29 12.53
C GLN A 45 7.76 -2.02 12.68
N GLN A 46 6.61 -1.96 12.01
CA GLN A 46 5.61 -0.89 12.15
C GLN A 46 4.71 -1.08 13.39
N GLY A 47 4.93 -2.12 14.20
CA GLY A 47 4.17 -2.38 15.42
C GLY A 47 2.79 -3.00 15.18
N LYS A 48 2.54 -3.56 14.01
CA LYS A 48 1.27 -4.22 13.68
C LYS A 48 1.11 -5.54 14.45
N THR A 49 -0.13 -5.86 14.80
CA THR A 49 -0.48 -7.14 15.42
C THR A 49 -0.30 -8.31 14.45
N ALA A 50 -0.25 -9.53 14.93
CA ALA A 50 -0.08 -10.71 14.08
C ALA A 50 -1.21 -10.87 13.05
N GLU A 51 -2.44 -10.50 13.40
CA GLU A 51 -3.59 -10.55 12.50
C GLU A 51 -3.48 -9.48 11.40
N GLU A 52 -3.11 -8.25 11.78
CA GLU A 52 -2.88 -7.17 10.82
C GLU A 52 -1.71 -7.49 9.88
N VAL A 53 -0.60 -8.04 10.41
CA VAL A 53 0.55 -8.47 9.61
C VAL A 53 0.13 -9.53 8.60
N LYS A 54 -0.70 -10.50 8.99
CA LYS A 54 -1.22 -11.51 8.06
C LYS A 54 -1.98 -10.85 6.91
N ALA A 55 -2.97 -10.01 7.21
CA ALA A 55 -3.80 -9.35 6.20
C ALA A 55 -2.98 -8.46 5.26
N LEU A 56 -2.06 -7.67 5.80
CA LEU A 56 -1.17 -6.80 5.03
C LEU A 56 -0.20 -7.60 4.16
N THR A 57 0.39 -8.67 4.69
CA THR A 57 1.33 -9.52 3.95
C THR A 57 0.64 -10.24 2.79
N GLU A 58 -0.54 -10.82 3.02
CA GLU A 58 -1.31 -11.49 1.97
C GLU A 58 -1.68 -10.51 0.85
N ALA A 59 -2.20 -9.32 1.18
CA ALA A 59 -2.51 -8.28 0.20
C ALA A 59 -1.27 -7.82 -0.58
N THR A 60 -0.14 -7.65 0.11
CA THR A 60 1.16 -7.31 -0.51
C THR A 60 1.60 -8.36 -1.52
N LEU A 61 1.52 -9.64 -1.16
CA LEU A 61 1.94 -10.72 -2.07
C LEU A 61 0.99 -10.88 -3.26
N VAL A 62 -0.30 -10.64 -3.09
CA VAL A 62 -1.26 -10.57 -4.21
C VAL A 62 -0.88 -9.41 -5.14
N GLY A 63 -0.63 -8.21 -4.60
CA GLY A 63 -0.16 -7.07 -5.39
C GLY A 63 1.14 -7.36 -6.13
N ALA A 64 2.12 -7.96 -5.46
CA ALA A 64 3.38 -8.38 -6.06
C ALA A 64 3.22 -9.44 -7.15
N ASN A 65 2.20 -10.33 -7.06
CA ASN A 65 1.88 -11.30 -8.11
C ASN A 65 1.33 -10.63 -9.37
N VAL A 66 0.45 -9.66 -9.20
CA VAL A 66 -0.18 -8.93 -10.31
C VAL A 66 0.85 -8.08 -11.07
N THR A 67 1.82 -7.53 -10.35
CA THR A 67 2.76 -6.54 -10.90
C THR A 67 4.12 -7.09 -11.29
N GLY A 68 4.50 -8.23 -10.73
CA GLY A 68 5.87 -8.74 -10.82
C GLY A 68 6.89 -7.99 -9.93
N MET A 69 6.44 -7.03 -9.12
CA MET A 69 7.30 -6.30 -8.18
C MET A 69 7.84 -7.18 -7.06
N GLN A 70 8.87 -6.68 -6.38
CA GLN A 70 9.34 -7.28 -5.15
C GLN A 70 8.31 -7.08 -4.02
N ALA A 71 8.11 -8.09 -3.18
CA ALA A 71 7.16 -8.00 -2.08
C ALA A 71 7.45 -6.85 -1.11
N ALA A 72 8.73 -6.54 -0.87
CA ALA A 72 9.12 -5.42 -0.01
C ALA A 72 8.69 -4.05 -0.59
N GLU A 73 8.92 -3.81 -1.86
CA GLU A 73 8.49 -2.58 -2.55
C GLU A 73 6.97 -2.42 -2.53
N THR A 74 6.26 -3.51 -2.85
CA THR A 74 4.79 -3.52 -2.80
C THR A 74 4.28 -3.23 -1.38
N ALA A 75 4.94 -3.77 -0.35
CA ALA A 75 4.59 -3.51 1.05
C ALA A 75 4.75 -2.03 1.41
N GLU A 76 5.84 -1.39 0.98
CA GLU A 76 6.09 0.03 1.24
C GLU A 76 5.04 0.92 0.58
N LEU A 77 4.75 0.68 -0.70
CA LEU A 77 3.75 1.47 -1.45
C LEU A 77 2.34 1.29 -0.87
N LEU A 78 1.93 0.04 -0.60
CA LEU A 78 0.64 -0.26 0.01
C LEU A 78 0.51 0.41 1.38
N THR A 79 1.55 0.33 2.21
CA THR A 79 1.59 0.99 3.52
C THR A 79 1.43 2.50 3.39
N ALA A 80 2.12 3.13 2.44
CA ALA A 80 2.04 4.58 2.24
C ALA A 80 0.62 5.03 1.85
N VAL A 81 -0.04 4.30 0.96
CA VAL A 81 -1.43 4.58 0.57
C VAL A 81 -2.38 4.36 1.75
N MET A 82 -2.29 3.23 2.45
CA MET A 82 -3.16 2.91 3.58
C MET A 82 -3.01 3.90 4.74
N ASN A 83 -1.77 4.25 5.10
CA ASN A 83 -1.51 5.24 6.14
C ASN A 83 -2.00 6.63 5.73
N GLY A 84 -1.83 7.01 4.46
CA GLY A 84 -2.31 8.28 3.94
C GLY A 84 -3.83 8.43 4.05
N TYR A 85 -4.58 7.36 3.81
CA TYR A 85 -6.03 7.31 3.97
C TYR A 85 -6.49 6.84 5.36
N GLN A 86 -5.58 6.59 6.29
CA GLN A 86 -5.85 6.10 7.65
C GLN A 86 -6.71 4.83 7.66
N LEU A 87 -6.42 3.90 6.77
CA LEU A 87 -7.16 2.65 6.62
C LEU A 87 -6.63 1.56 7.55
N GLU A 88 -7.55 0.74 8.06
CA GLU A 88 -7.21 -0.44 8.83
C GLU A 88 -6.62 -1.55 7.95
N ALA A 89 -5.80 -2.43 8.53
CA ALA A 89 -5.18 -3.55 7.85
C ALA A 89 -6.18 -4.48 7.13
N SER A 90 -7.39 -4.60 7.66
CA SER A 90 -8.49 -5.35 7.05
C SER A 90 -8.88 -4.87 5.64
N LYS A 91 -8.55 -3.63 5.30
CA LYS A 91 -8.80 -3.01 3.99
C LYS A 91 -7.67 -3.20 2.98
N ALA A 92 -6.57 -3.82 3.37
CA ALA A 92 -5.40 -3.96 2.51
C ALA A 92 -5.70 -4.64 1.17
N MET A 93 -6.44 -5.74 1.18
CA MET A 93 -6.82 -6.45 -0.05
C MET A 93 -7.70 -5.59 -0.96
N GLU A 94 -8.69 -4.87 -0.39
CA GLU A 94 -9.54 -3.95 -1.14
C GLU A 94 -8.71 -2.85 -1.82
N VAL A 95 -7.72 -2.28 -1.12
CA VAL A 95 -6.82 -1.26 -1.69
C VAL A 95 -5.97 -1.85 -2.82
N THR A 96 -5.42 -3.04 -2.62
CA THR A 96 -4.64 -3.74 -3.64
C THR A 96 -5.46 -4.00 -4.90
N ASP A 97 -6.69 -4.49 -4.74
CA ASP A 97 -7.61 -4.75 -5.85
C ASP A 97 -7.95 -3.45 -6.62
N LYS A 98 -8.20 -2.35 -5.91
CA LYS A 98 -8.46 -1.04 -6.52
C LYS A 98 -7.28 -0.53 -7.32
N LEU A 99 -6.07 -0.59 -6.75
CA LEU A 99 -4.86 -0.17 -7.45
C LEU A 99 -4.61 -1.01 -8.71
N ALA A 100 -4.79 -2.32 -8.62
CA ALA A 100 -4.66 -3.22 -9.75
C ALA A 100 -5.72 -2.96 -10.84
N ALA A 101 -6.98 -2.74 -10.43
CA ALA A 101 -8.08 -2.47 -11.36
C ALA A 101 -7.89 -1.15 -12.12
N VAL A 102 -7.45 -0.09 -11.43
CA VAL A 102 -7.16 1.20 -12.08
C VAL A 102 -5.98 1.07 -13.04
N GLY A 103 -4.90 0.41 -12.64
CA GLY A 103 -3.75 0.13 -13.50
C GLY A 103 -4.17 -0.61 -14.79
N ALA A 104 -4.92 -1.71 -14.63
CA ALA A 104 -5.39 -2.50 -15.78
C ALA A 104 -6.33 -1.73 -16.73
N ALA A 105 -7.15 -0.82 -16.20
CA ALA A 105 -8.10 -0.05 -16.99
C ALA A 105 -7.45 1.07 -17.82
N THR A 106 -6.23 1.47 -17.50
CA THR A 106 -5.65 2.73 -18.00
C THR A 106 -4.31 2.58 -18.70
N GLY A 107 -3.77 1.36 -18.73
CA GLY A 107 -2.45 1.09 -19.28
C GLY A 107 -1.29 1.64 -18.46
N SER A 108 -1.58 2.21 -17.29
CA SER A 108 -0.60 2.42 -16.22
C SER A 108 -0.46 1.12 -15.44
N ASP A 109 0.73 0.78 -15.02
CA ASP A 109 0.87 -0.39 -14.15
C ASP A 109 0.54 -0.06 -12.69
N PHE A 110 0.46 -1.11 -11.87
CA PHE A 110 0.20 -0.96 -10.43
C PHE A 110 1.29 -0.13 -9.74
N GLU A 111 2.56 -0.32 -10.12
CA GLU A 111 3.70 0.38 -9.53
C GLU A 111 3.58 1.88 -9.75
N GLU A 112 3.31 2.30 -10.99
CA GLU A 112 3.09 3.70 -11.36
C GLU A 112 1.95 4.30 -10.55
N MET A 113 0.82 3.58 -10.46
CA MET A 113 -0.36 4.03 -9.73
C MET A 113 -0.08 4.12 -8.23
N ALA A 114 0.48 3.08 -7.63
CA ALA A 114 0.79 3.06 -6.21
C ALA A 114 1.85 4.11 -5.84
N THR A 115 2.85 4.32 -6.69
CA THR A 115 3.88 5.34 -6.51
C THR A 115 3.28 6.75 -6.53
N ALA A 116 2.46 7.08 -7.52
CA ALA A 116 1.79 8.37 -7.57
C ALA A 116 0.87 8.57 -6.36
N MET A 117 0.06 7.58 -6.02
CA MET A 117 -0.87 7.65 -4.89
C MET A 117 -0.14 7.77 -3.55
N SER A 118 0.97 7.10 -3.34
CA SER A 118 1.76 7.17 -2.10
C SER A 118 2.22 8.60 -1.77
N LYS A 119 2.45 9.43 -2.79
CA LYS A 119 2.88 10.83 -2.62
C LYS A 119 1.75 11.76 -2.20
N VAL A 120 0.49 11.44 -2.51
CA VAL A 120 -0.65 12.35 -2.38
C VAL A 120 -1.77 11.82 -1.47
N ALA A 121 -1.72 10.57 -1.05
CA ALA A 121 -2.80 9.89 -0.31
C ALA A 121 -3.33 10.70 0.89
N SER A 122 -2.43 11.22 1.73
CA SER A 122 -2.81 12.00 2.91
C SER A 122 -3.54 13.31 2.54
N GLN A 123 -3.06 14.04 1.53
CA GLN A 123 -3.71 15.28 1.07
C GLN A 123 -5.05 14.99 0.41
N ALA A 124 -5.15 13.90 -0.35
CA ALA A 124 -6.39 13.46 -0.97
C ALA A 124 -7.44 13.09 0.09
N ALA A 125 -7.05 12.31 1.10
CA ALA A 125 -7.92 11.97 2.22
C ALA A 125 -8.42 13.21 2.95
N ASN A 126 -7.53 14.16 3.28
CA ASN A 126 -7.89 15.42 3.93
C ASN A 126 -8.80 16.31 3.07
N ALA A 127 -8.66 16.27 1.75
CA ALA A 127 -9.52 16.97 0.82
C ALA A 127 -10.87 16.26 0.56
N GLY A 128 -11.07 15.07 1.13
CA GLY A 128 -12.28 14.26 0.92
C GLY A 128 -12.33 13.53 -0.43
N VAL A 129 -11.18 13.37 -1.09
CA VAL A 129 -11.05 12.64 -2.34
C VAL A 129 -10.84 11.16 -2.04
N SER A 130 -11.72 10.30 -2.55
CA SER A 130 -11.61 8.84 -2.34
C SER A 130 -10.45 8.23 -3.12
N ILE A 131 -10.04 7.00 -2.75
CA ILE A 131 -9.02 6.24 -3.48
C ILE A 131 -9.42 6.08 -4.95
N ASP A 132 -10.68 5.74 -5.23
CA ASP A 132 -11.18 5.54 -6.58
C ASP A 132 -11.15 6.83 -7.41
N GLN A 133 -11.54 7.96 -6.81
CA GLN A 133 -11.47 9.27 -7.46
C GLN A 133 -10.02 9.68 -7.73
N LEU A 134 -9.13 9.52 -6.75
CA LEU A 134 -7.72 9.82 -6.91
C LEU A 134 -7.08 8.95 -8.00
N GLY A 135 -7.38 7.64 -7.99
CA GLY A 135 -6.93 6.71 -9.01
C GLY A 135 -7.36 7.15 -10.40
N GLY A 136 -8.63 7.51 -10.59
CA GLY A 136 -9.14 8.01 -11.86
C GLY A 136 -8.46 9.30 -12.34
N MET A 137 -8.21 10.24 -11.41
CA MET A 137 -7.50 11.48 -11.75
C MET A 137 -6.04 11.24 -12.16
N ILE A 138 -5.29 10.45 -11.37
CA ILE A 138 -3.90 10.10 -11.67
C ILE A 138 -3.82 9.40 -13.02
N SER A 139 -4.66 8.42 -13.23
CA SER A 139 -4.73 7.64 -14.44
C SER A 139 -5.01 8.50 -15.69
N THR A 140 -5.97 9.41 -15.59
CA THR A 140 -6.29 10.33 -16.69
C THR A 140 -5.08 11.20 -17.04
N VAL A 141 -4.40 11.76 -16.03
CA VAL A 141 -3.21 12.59 -16.25
C VAL A 141 -2.06 11.75 -16.82
N SER A 142 -1.79 10.58 -16.25
CA SER A 142 -0.72 9.67 -16.71
C SER A 142 -0.92 9.30 -18.20
N THR A 143 -2.13 8.92 -18.57
CA THR A 143 -2.45 8.54 -19.97
C THR A 143 -2.21 9.67 -20.97
N VAL A 144 -2.51 10.92 -20.57
CA VAL A 144 -2.41 12.09 -21.46
C VAL A 144 -0.98 12.66 -21.48
N THR A 145 -0.37 12.79 -20.31
CA THR A 145 0.93 13.51 -20.21
C THR A 145 2.14 12.59 -20.34
N ARG A 146 1.98 11.32 -19.95
CA ARG A 146 3.07 10.33 -19.82
C ARG A 146 4.21 10.80 -18.90
N GLU A 147 3.87 11.66 -17.94
CA GLU A 147 4.82 12.13 -16.92
C GLU A 147 5.10 11.02 -15.92
N ALA A 148 6.28 11.10 -15.27
CA ALA A 148 6.67 10.15 -14.24
C ALA A 148 5.67 10.14 -13.06
N PRO A 149 5.37 8.96 -12.48
CA PRO A 149 4.38 8.81 -11.39
C PRO A 149 4.64 9.74 -10.20
N GLU A 150 5.89 9.94 -9.84
CA GLU A 150 6.30 10.83 -8.74
C GLU A 150 5.95 12.30 -9.03
N VAL A 151 6.08 12.72 -10.29
CA VAL A 151 5.74 14.09 -10.74
C VAL A 151 4.25 14.29 -10.66
N ILE A 152 3.47 13.33 -11.14
CA ILE A 152 2.00 13.37 -11.09
C ILE A 152 1.53 13.41 -9.64
N GLY A 153 2.01 12.51 -8.79
CA GLY A 153 1.66 12.45 -7.37
C GLY A 153 2.00 13.73 -6.62
N THR A 154 3.20 14.29 -6.85
CA THR A 154 3.65 15.53 -6.23
C THR A 154 2.84 16.75 -6.70
N SER A 155 2.46 16.76 -7.97
CA SER A 155 1.59 17.83 -8.53
C SER A 155 0.21 17.80 -7.88
N PHE A 156 -0.43 16.63 -7.78
CA PHE A 156 -1.71 16.49 -7.09
C PHE A 156 -1.60 16.82 -5.60
N LYS A 157 -0.53 16.42 -4.93
CA LYS A 157 -0.26 16.80 -3.53
C LYS A 157 -0.29 18.30 -3.36
N THR A 158 0.37 19.05 -4.24
CA THR A 158 0.43 20.51 -4.19
C THR A 158 -0.94 21.13 -4.46
N ILE A 159 -1.67 20.64 -5.46
CA ILE A 159 -3.00 21.14 -5.82
C ILE A 159 -4.00 20.91 -4.68
N LEU A 160 -4.07 19.67 -4.18
CA LEU A 160 -5.02 19.31 -3.12
C LEU A 160 -4.68 20.00 -1.80
N GLY A 161 -3.38 20.18 -1.47
CA GLY A 161 -2.96 20.93 -0.31
C GLY A 161 -3.45 22.39 -0.38
N ARG A 162 -3.25 23.07 -1.50
CA ARG A 162 -3.74 24.46 -1.69
C ARG A 162 -5.26 24.57 -1.66
N LEU A 163 -5.97 23.57 -2.19
CA LEU A 163 -7.44 23.57 -2.12
C LEU A 163 -7.93 23.39 -0.68
N ALA A 164 -7.27 22.56 0.12
CA ALA A 164 -7.58 22.41 1.54
C ALA A 164 -7.36 23.70 2.32
N ASP A 165 -6.23 24.40 2.08
CA ASP A 165 -5.94 25.69 2.72
C ASP A 165 -7.00 26.77 2.40
N LEU A 166 -7.48 26.80 1.14
CA LEU A 166 -8.55 27.72 0.73
C LEU A 166 -9.90 27.41 1.40
N ARG A 167 -10.18 26.14 1.68
CA ARG A 167 -11.39 25.72 2.40
C ARG A 167 -11.36 26.18 3.86
N VAL A 168 -10.25 25.94 4.54
CA VAL A 168 -10.06 26.33 5.94
C VAL A 168 -10.12 27.86 6.09
N GLY A 169 -9.56 28.61 5.16
CA GLY A 169 -9.63 30.07 5.17
C GLY A 169 -11.05 30.62 5.04
N LYS A 170 -11.95 29.93 4.30
CA LYS A 170 -13.35 30.34 4.15
C LYS A 170 -14.26 29.94 5.33
N GLU A 171 -13.89 28.94 6.10
CA GLU A 171 -14.62 28.52 7.30
C GLU A 171 -14.25 29.38 8.53
N ALA A 172 -13.19 30.19 8.44
CA ALA A 172 -12.68 31.06 9.50
C ALA A 172 -13.18 32.54 9.38
N GLU A 173 -13.88 32.90 8.30
CA GLU A 173 -14.58 34.18 8.08
C GLU A 173 -16.08 34.05 8.41
#